data_697bec3976f01ea47c24923e75945801
#
_entry.id   697bec3976f01ea47c24923e75945801
#
_cell.length_a   1.000
_cell.length_b   1.000
_cell.length_c   1.000
_cell.angle_alpha   90.00
_cell.angle_beta   90.00
_cell.angle_gamma   90.00
#
_symmetry.space_group_name_H-M   'P 1'
#
loop_
_entity.id
_entity.type
_entity.pdbx_description
1 polymer ?
#
loop_
_entity_poly.entity_id
_entity_poly.type
_entity_poly.pdbx_seq_one_letter_code
_entity_poly.pdbx_strand_id
1 'polypeptide(L)'
;CYHQSDLDVLQDFIDNSSATIPMIWDSDTSDSIEPLELQIQKWDENGRLTKLWFYDYTLSDDYTMSGEIPENIGNLTQLDTLNLAFNQLSGEIPESIGSLINLNYLYLYKNKLGGTIPDSICNIFPNYINFQIYENYFCPPYPTCVPIGKIGAQDISNCP
;
A
#
# COMPACT_ATOMS: atom_id res chain seq x y z
N CYS A 1 2.72 23.74 1.83
CA CYS A 1 3.20 22.89 2.93
C CYS A 1 2.50 21.55 2.84
N TYR A 2 3.22 20.47 3.02
CA TYR A 2 2.67 19.12 3.07
C TYR A 2 2.01 18.85 4.43
N HIS A 3 0.99 18.01 4.43
CA HIS A 3 0.26 17.70 5.67
C HIS A 3 1.05 16.68 6.51
N GLN A 4 1.30 17.00 7.78
CA GLN A 4 2.17 16.17 8.62
C GLN A 4 1.70 14.71 8.76
N SER A 5 0.38 14.48 8.90
CA SER A 5 -0.13 13.11 9.02
C SER A 5 0.16 12.25 7.78
N ASP A 6 0.28 12.84 6.60
CA ASP A 6 0.58 12.13 5.38
C ASP A 6 2.08 11.83 5.28
N LEU A 7 2.92 12.77 5.74
CA LEU A 7 4.36 12.54 5.87
C LEU A 7 4.68 11.46 6.90
N ASP A 8 3.95 11.42 8.03
CA ASP A 8 4.15 10.39 9.06
C ASP A 8 3.89 8.98 8.50
N VAL A 9 2.86 8.80 7.65
CA VAL A 9 2.60 7.50 6.99
C VAL A 9 3.76 7.12 6.06
N LEU A 10 4.27 8.08 5.28
CA LEU A 10 5.41 7.82 4.40
C LEU A 10 6.66 7.46 5.19
N GLN A 11 6.91 8.12 6.33
CA GLN A 11 8.01 7.79 7.22
C GLN A 11 7.86 6.37 7.78
N ASP A 12 6.66 5.97 8.19
CA ASP A 12 6.42 4.61 8.69
C ASP A 12 6.66 3.54 7.62
N PHE A 13 6.40 3.82 6.34
CA PHE A 13 6.81 2.93 5.26
C PHE A 13 8.34 2.78 5.17
N ILE A 14 9.09 3.87 5.35
CA ILE A 14 10.55 3.85 5.38
C ILE A 14 11.04 3.00 6.56
N ASP A 15 10.52 3.28 7.75
CA ASP A 15 10.96 2.66 8.99
C ASP A 15 10.65 1.15 9.04
N ASN A 16 9.53 0.75 8.43
CA ASN A 16 9.12 -0.66 8.35
C ASN A 16 9.89 -1.44 7.27
N SER A 17 10.49 -0.76 6.30
CA SER A 17 11.19 -1.45 5.22
C SER A 17 12.61 -1.83 5.61
N SER A 18 12.95 -3.13 5.46
CA SER A 18 14.32 -3.62 5.60
C SER A 18 15.10 -3.63 4.26
N ALA A 19 14.41 -3.35 3.15
CA ALA A 19 15.01 -3.29 1.83
C ALA A 19 15.56 -1.89 1.53
N THR A 20 16.52 -1.81 0.62
CA THR A 20 16.93 -0.53 0.05
C THR A 20 15.78 0.00 -0.80
N ILE A 21 15.08 1.02 -0.31
CA ILE A 21 14.00 1.67 -1.06
C ILE A 21 14.64 2.46 -2.20
N PRO A 22 14.22 2.25 -3.45
CA PRO A 22 14.79 3.00 -4.57
C PRO A 22 14.38 4.47 -4.45
N MET A 23 15.38 5.32 -4.33
CA MET A 23 15.20 6.78 -4.38
C MET A 23 15.02 7.22 -5.82
N ILE A 24 13.96 7.97 -6.10
CA ILE A 24 13.83 8.66 -7.37
C ILE A 24 14.59 9.98 -7.25
N TRP A 25 15.85 9.98 -7.73
CA TRP A 25 16.68 11.18 -7.89
C TRP A 25 16.93 11.96 -6.60
N ASP A 26 17.78 11.40 -5.75
CA ASP A 26 18.43 12.23 -4.75
C ASP A 26 19.66 12.92 -5.35
N SER A 27 19.66 14.26 -5.31
CA SER A 27 20.85 15.09 -5.51
C SER A 27 21.54 15.40 -4.18
N ASP A 28 20.93 15.00 -3.06
CA ASP A 28 21.47 15.16 -1.73
C ASP A 28 22.22 13.89 -1.32
N THR A 29 23.41 14.05 -0.82
CA THR A 29 24.29 12.97 -0.33
C THR A 29 24.03 12.65 1.15
N SER A 30 22.85 12.98 1.69
CA SER A 30 22.47 12.57 3.03
C SER A 30 22.10 11.07 3.02
N ASP A 31 22.67 10.30 3.93
CA ASP A 31 22.47 8.85 4.00
C ASP A 31 21.09 8.42 4.52
N SER A 32 20.12 9.34 4.62
CA SER A 32 18.76 9.08 5.11
C SER A 32 17.71 9.32 4.02
N ILE A 33 16.79 8.37 3.85
CA ILE A 33 15.64 8.51 2.95
C ILE A 33 14.63 9.43 3.61
N GLU A 34 14.23 10.49 2.92
CA GLU A 34 13.19 11.39 3.38
C GLU A 34 11.82 10.99 2.82
N PRO A 35 10.71 11.22 3.53
CA PRO A 35 9.37 10.81 3.08
C PRO A 35 8.98 11.30 1.69
N LEU A 36 9.46 12.47 1.26
CA LEU A 36 9.17 13.03 -0.05
C LEU A 36 9.96 12.40 -1.20
N GLU A 37 10.95 11.57 -0.89
CA GLU A 37 11.79 10.87 -1.88
C GLU A 37 11.25 9.47 -2.23
N LEU A 38 10.20 9.03 -1.53
CA LEU A 38 9.56 7.76 -1.79
C LEU A 38 8.82 7.77 -3.12
N GLN A 39 9.34 7.07 -4.12
CA GLN A 39 8.68 6.72 -5.37
C GLN A 39 7.77 7.83 -5.97
N ILE A 40 6.74 7.47 -6.72
CA ILE A 40 5.85 8.44 -7.38
C ILE A 40 4.76 8.89 -6.40
N GLN A 41 4.79 10.16 -6.04
CA GLN A 41 3.81 10.82 -5.18
C GLN A 41 3.09 11.93 -5.93
N LYS A 42 1.83 12.12 -5.64
CA LYS A 42 1.07 13.28 -6.12
C LYS A 42 0.28 13.90 -4.98
N TRP A 43 0.46 15.20 -4.81
CA TRP A 43 -0.13 15.99 -3.75
C TRP A 43 -1.17 16.98 -4.33
N ASP A 44 -2.19 17.29 -3.56
CA ASP A 44 -3.16 18.32 -3.92
C ASP A 44 -2.67 19.74 -3.49
N GLU A 45 -3.48 20.76 -3.80
CA GLU A 45 -3.18 22.16 -3.47
C GLU A 45 -3.16 22.44 -1.96
N ASN A 46 -3.75 21.57 -1.14
CA ASN A 46 -3.77 21.67 0.32
C ASN A 46 -2.63 20.86 0.98
N GLY A 47 -1.75 20.27 0.19
CA GLY A 47 -0.63 19.46 0.67
C GLY A 47 -1.05 18.09 1.20
N ARG A 48 -2.17 17.52 0.71
CA ARG A 48 -2.60 16.15 1.02
C ARG A 48 -2.18 15.20 -0.10
N LEU A 49 -1.73 14.00 0.29
CA LEU A 49 -1.33 12.97 -0.65
C LEU A 49 -2.56 12.37 -1.36
N THR A 50 -2.56 12.43 -2.70
CA THR A 50 -3.66 11.91 -3.52
C THR A 50 -3.29 10.65 -4.28
N LYS A 51 -2.00 10.44 -4.59
CA LYS A 51 -1.51 9.21 -5.23
C LYS A 51 -0.19 8.80 -4.61
N LEU A 52 -0.06 7.49 -4.37
CA LEU A 52 1.15 6.86 -3.87
C LEU A 52 1.39 5.59 -4.68
N TRP A 53 2.54 5.52 -5.34
CA TRP A 53 2.96 4.38 -6.15
C TRP A 53 4.35 3.91 -5.74
N PHE A 54 4.41 2.73 -5.12
CA PHE A 54 5.62 1.96 -4.90
C PHE A 54 5.60 0.77 -5.87
N TYR A 55 6.01 0.99 -7.09
CA TYR A 55 6.01 -0.02 -8.12
C TYR A 55 7.38 -0.13 -8.76
N ASP A 56 8.01 -1.29 -8.65
CA ASP A 56 9.29 -1.52 -9.32
C ASP A 56 9.07 -2.12 -10.70
N TYR A 57 9.40 -1.35 -11.75
CA TYR A 57 9.39 -1.80 -13.15
C TYR A 57 10.64 -2.60 -13.53
N THR A 58 11.70 -2.56 -12.72
CA THR A 58 12.98 -3.12 -13.11
C THR A 58 13.04 -4.63 -12.93
N LEU A 59 12.09 -5.22 -12.19
CA LEU A 59 12.07 -6.64 -11.82
C LEU A 59 13.35 -7.08 -11.09
N SER A 60 14.07 -6.14 -10.51
CA SER A 60 15.25 -6.40 -9.69
C SER A 60 14.80 -6.52 -8.23
N ASP A 61 15.08 -7.66 -7.62
CA ASP A 61 14.77 -7.90 -6.20
C ASP A 61 15.49 -6.92 -5.25
N ASP A 62 16.45 -6.15 -5.79
CA ASP A 62 17.28 -5.22 -5.01
C ASP A 62 16.55 -3.93 -4.60
N TYR A 63 15.40 -3.62 -5.22
CA TYR A 63 14.70 -2.34 -5.05
C TYR A 63 13.23 -2.49 -4.64
N THR A 64 12.83 -3.64 -4.13
CA THR A 64 11.46 -3.89 -3.71
C THR A 64 11.22 -3.47 -2.27
N MET A 65 10.12 -2.76 -2.01
CA MET A 65 9.70 -2.42 -0.66
C MET A 65 9.35 -3.69 0.13
N SER A 66 9.81 -3.76 1.37
CA SER A 66 9.51 -4.85 2.30
C SER A 66 8.87 -4.30 3.58
N GLY A 67 8.64 -5.15 4.57
CA GLY A 67 7.97 -4.77 5.81
C GLY A 67 6.47 -4.88 5.70
N GLU A 68 5.75 -4.12 6.49
CA GLU A 68 4.30 -4.15 6.60
C GLU A 68 3.66 -2.85 6.12
N ILE A 69 2.40 -2.92 5.70
CA ILE A 69 1.60 -1.71 5.46
C ILE A 69 1.41 -1.01 6.81
N PRO A 70 1.77 0.28 6.95
CA PRO A 70 1.65 0.98 8.22
C PRO A 70 0.21 1.03 8.75
N GLU A 71 0.05 0.82 10.07
CA GLU A 71 -1.25 0.88 10.75
C GLU A 71 -1.97 2.23 10.59
N ASN A 72 -1.23 3.30 10.39
CA ASN A 72 -1.77 4.65 10.17
C ASN A 72 -2.08 4.97 8.71
N ILE A 73 -2.05 3.99 7.80
CA ILE A 73 -2.36 4.18 6.36
C ILE A 73 -3.69 4.93 6.15
N GLY A 74 -4.66 4.72 7.04
CA GLY A 74 -5.95 5.39 7.01
C GLY A 74 -5.91 6.92 7.17
N ASN A 75 -4.77 7.50 7.59
CA ASN A 75 -4.59 8.96 7.67
C ASN A 75 -4.52 9.61 6.29
N LEU A 76 -4.23 8.84 5.24
CA LEU A 76 -4.17 9.32 3.85
C LEU A 76 -5.57 9.54 3.27
N THR A 77 -6.43 10.28 3.96
CA THR A 77 -7.86 10.39 3.67
C THR A 77 -8.21 11.01 2.32
N GLN A 78 -7.26 11.68 1.65
CA GLN A 78 -7.43 12.23 0.29
C GLN A 78 -6.85 11.32 -0.80
N LEU A 79 -6.40 10.11 -0.42
CA LEU A 79 -5.78 9.20 -1.37
C LEU A 79 -6.81 8.64 -2.37
N ASP A 80 -6.55 8.86 -3.66
CA ASP A 80 -7.28 8.32 -4.80
C ASP A 80 -6.67 7.01 -5.30
N THR A 81 -5.34 6.92 -5.25
CA THR A 81 -4.60 5.79 -5.79
C THR A 81 -3.53 5.31 -4.81
N LEU A 82 -3.62 4.04 -4.43
CA LEU A 82 -2.57 3.32 -3.70
C LEU A 82 -2.11 2.13 -4.53
N ASN A 83 -0.89 2.21 -5.04
CA ASN A 83 -0.26 1.11 -5.78
C ASN A 83 1.00 0.64 -5.07
N LEU A 84 0.91 -0.51 -4.43
CA LEU A 84 1.99 -1.21 -3.74
C LEU A 84 2.31 -2.56 -4.42
N ALA A 85 1.86 -2.76 -5.67
CA ALA A 85 2.06 -4.02 -6.39
C ALA A 85 3.54 -4.30 -6.67
N PHE A 86 3.88 -5.60 -6.87
CA PHE A 86 5.25 -6.06 -7.17
C PHE A 86 6.28 -5.65 -6.11
N ASN A 87 5.95 -5.87 -4.84
CA ASN A 87 6.85 -5.64 -3.71
C ASN A 87 7.01 -6.91 -2.86
N GLN A 88 7.69 -6.79 -1.75
CA GLN A 88 7.87 -7.86 -0.75
C GLN A 88 7.17 -7.54 0.56
N LEU A 89 6.08 -6.76 0.51
CA LEU A 89 5.29 -6.42 1.68
C LEU A 89 4.67 -7.68 2.29
N SER A 90 4.71 -7.78 3.61
CA SER A 90 4.20 -8.89 4.41
C SER A 90 3.22 -8.39 5.48
N GLY A 91 2.77 -9.29 6.35
CA GLY A 91 1.77 -8.95 7.37
C GLY A 91 0.36 -8.85 6.78
N GLU A 92 -0.52 -8.20 7.51
CA GLU A 92 -1.95 -8.08 7.17
C GLU A 92 -2.26 -6.72 6.52
N ILE A 93 -3.43 -6.59 5.91
CA ILE A 93 -3.97 -5.27 5.55
C ILE A 93 -4.53 -4.64 6.81
N PRO A 94 -4.05 -3.45 7.24
CA PRO A 94 -4.55 -2.80 8.45
C PRO A 94 -6.05 -2.44 8.36
N GLU A 95 -6.77 -2.55 9.49
CA GLU A 95 -8.17 -2.13 9.58
C GLU A 95 -8.39 -0.67 9.17
N SER A 96 -7.40 0.18 9.37
CA SER A 96 -7.44 1.60 9.00
C SER A 96 -7.58 1.84 7.49
N ILE A 97 -7.34 0.82 6.64
CA ILE A 97 -7.55 0.91 5.19
C ILE A 97 -8.97 1.35 4.84
N GLY A 98 -9.96 0.97 5.66
CA GLY A 98 -11.36 1.35 5.49
C GLY A 98 -11.65 2.85 5.65
N SER A 99 -10.68 3.64 6.11
CA SER A 99 -10.78 5.11 6.19
C SER A 99 -10.47 5.81 4.86
N LEU A 100 -9.95 5.09 3.87
CA LEU A 100 -9.56 5.63 2.56
C LEU A 100 -10.78 5.75 1.62
N ILE A 101 -11.82 6.44 2.05
CA ILE A 101 -13.11 6.51 1.36
C ILE A 101 -13.08 7.19 -0.02
N ASN A 102 -12.00 7.90 -0.34
CA ASN A 102 -11.76 8.53 -1.64
C ASN A 102 -10.99 7.62 -2.61
N LEU A 103 -10.62 6.41 -2.17
CA LEU A 103 -9.79 5.50 -2.96
C LEU A 103 -10.56 4.94 -4.17
N ASN A 104 -9.99 5.10 -5.37
CA ASN A 104 -10.48 4.54 -6.61
C ASN A 104 -9.61 3.40 -7.14
N TYR A 105 -8.34 3.35 -6.75
CA TYR A 105 -7.39 2.33 -7.21
C TYR A 105 -6.60 1.78 -6.02
N LEU A 106 -6.74 0.48 -5.75
CA LEU A 106 -5.97 -0.26 -4.74
C LEU A 106 -5.31 -1.48 -5.38
N TYR A 107 -4.00 -1.42 -5.54
CA TYR A 107 -3.19 -2.48 -6.11
C TYR A 107 -2.18 -2.99 -5.08
N LEU A 108 -2.41 -4.20 -4.57
CA LEU A 108 -1.56 -4.90 -3.60
C LEU A 108 -1.04 -6.23 -4.15
N TYR A 109 -1.33 -6.56 -5.42
CA TYR A 109 -0.99 -7.85 -6.01
C TYR A 109 0.52 -8.09 -6.10
N LYS A 110 0.91 -9.37 -6.09
CA LYS A 110 2.33 -9.79 -6.10
C LYS A 110 3.11 -9.22 -4.93
N ASN A 111 2.69 -9.58 -3.73
CA ASN A 111 3.34 -9.32 -2.46
C ASN A 111 3.36 -10.59 -1.61
N LYS A 112 3.74 -10.45 -0.34
CA LYS A 112 3.73 -11.52 0.67
C LYS A 112 2.69 -11.24 1.77
N LEU A 113 1.65 -10.44 1.46
CA LEU A 113 0.59 -10.10 2.39
C LEU A 113 -0.26 -11.33 2.70
N GLY A 114 -0.68 -11.48 3.95
CA GLY A 114 -1.41 -12.66 4.42
C GLY A 114 -2.48 -12.34 5.46
N GLY A 115 -2.84 -13.35 6.24
CA GLY A 115 -3.92 -13.22 7.21
C GLY A 115 -5.29 -13.08 6.54
N THR A 116 -6.22 -12.43 7.22
CA THR A 116 -7.56 -12.16 6.70
C THR A 116 -7.64 -10.77 6.07
N ILE A 117 -8.48 -10.62 5.06
CA ILE A 117 -8.82 -9.29 4.56
C ILE A 117 -9.76 -8.64 5.57
N PRO A 118 -9.47 -7.42 6.07
CA PRO A 118 -10.29 -6.80 7.11
C PRO A 118 -11.68 -6.42 6.59
N ASP A 119 -12.71 -6.57 7.43
CA ASP A 119 -14.09 -6.21 7.07
C ASP A 119 -14.24 -4.71 6.77
N SER A 120 -13.39 -3.87 7.34
CA SER A 120 -13.34 -2.42 7.06
C SER A 120 -13.10 -2.10 5.59
N ILE A 121 -12.51 -3.03 4.81
CA ILE A 121 -12.35 -2.88 3.36
C ILE A 121 -13.69 -2.59 2.66
N CYS A 122 -14.80 -3.04 3.25
CA CYS A 122 -16.13 -2.80 2.72
C CYS A 122 -16.51 -1.32 2.68
N ASN A 123 -15.89 -0.48 3.49
CA ASN A 123 -16.17 0.96 3.50
C ASN A 123 -15.72 1.65 2.20
N ILE A 124 -14.73 1.09 1.50
CA ILE A 124 -14.20 1.66 0.26
C ILE A 124 -14.85 1.07 -1.00
N PHE A 125 -15.53 -0.09 -0.90
CA PHE A 125 -16.14 -0.79 -2.04
C PHE A 125 -17.33 -0.09 -2.72
N PRO A 126 -18.15 0.76 -2.07
CA PRO A 126 -19.24 1.47 -2.74
C PRO A 126 -18.78 2.33 -3.92
N ASN A 127 -17.49 2.69 -3.98
CA ASN A 127 -16.92 3.56 -5.00
C ASN A 127 -16.49 2.83 -6.30
N TYR A 128 -16.88 1.55 -6.50
CA TYR A 128 -16.47 0.76 -7.67
C TYR A 128 -14.97 0.71 -7.90
N ILE A 129 -14.21 0.60 -6.81
CA ILE A 129 -12.76 0.69 -6.86
C ILE A 129 -12.13 -0.36 -7.77
N ASN A 130 -11.03 0.01 -8.40
CA ASN A 130 -10.17 -0.92 -9.11
C ASN A 130 -9.28 -1.64 -8.10
N PHE A 131 -9.74 -2.81 -7.66
CA PHE A 131 -9.16 -3.57 -6.57
C PHE A 131 -8.46 -4.81 -7.11
N GLN A 132 -7.18 -4.97 -6.81
CA GLN A 132 -6.37 -6.12 -7.23
C GLN A 132 -5.43 -6.54 -6.09
N ILE A 133 -5.62 -7.77 -5.58
CA ILE A 133 -4.85 -8.33 -4.46
C ILE A 133 -4.32 -9.74 -4.73
N TYR A 134 -4.41 -10.22 -5.97
CA TYR A 134 -3.99 -11.58 -6.35
C TYR A 134 -2.49 -11.82 -6.13
N GLU A 135 -2.09 -13.09 -6.10
CA GLU A 135 -0.70 -13.50 -5.83
C GLU A 135 -0.17 -12.93 -4.50
N ASN A 136 -0.91 -13.24 -3.43
CA ASN A 136 -0.60 -13.03 -2.03
C ASN A 136 -0.99 -14.28 -1.24
N TYR A 137 -1.07 -14.19 0.09
CA TYR A 137 -1.34 -15.29 1.03
C TYR A 137 -2.60 -15.06 1.86
N PHE A 138 -3.59 -14.32 1.36
CA PHE A 138 -4.82 -14.05 2.10
C PHE A 138 -5.66 -15.30 2.30
N CYS A 139 -6.11 -15.52 3.52
CA CYS A 139 -6.91 -16.66 3.93
C CYS A 139 -8.42 -16.35 3.96
N PRO A 140 -9.28 -17.32 3.56
CA PRO A 140 -10.71 -17.18 3.79
C PRO A 140 -11.06 -17.27 5.29
N PRO A 141 -12.24 -16.77 5.76
CA PRO A 141 -13.30 -16.23 4.91
C PRO A 141 -12.99 -14.83 4.40
N TYR A 142 -13.44 -14.51 3.19
CA TYR A 142 -13.27 -13.17 2.61
C TYR A 142 -14.50 -12.30 2.89
N PRO A 143 -14.34 -10.96 3.06
CA PRO A 143 -15.44 -10.05 3.25
C PRO A 143 -16.48 -10.13 2.13
N THR A 144 -17.75 -10.17 2.48
CA THR A 144 -18.84 -10.40 1.51
C THR A 144 -19.02 -9.29 0.48
N CYS A 145 -18.51 -8.10 0.78
CA CYS A 145 -18.52 -6.96 -0.15
C CYS A 145 -17.49 -7.09 -1.28
N VAL A 146 -16.47 -7.95 -1.12
CA VAL A 146 -15.43 -8.16 -2.13
C VAL A 146 -15.87 -9.28 -3.07
N PRO A 147 -16.13 -9.00 -4.36
CA PRO A 147 -16.45 -10.04 -5.32
C PRO A 147 -15.30 -11.04 -5.43
N ILE A 148 -15.61 -12.34 -5.43
CA ILE A 148 -14.60 -13.42 -5.44
C ILE A 148 -13.61 -13.28 -6.60
N GLY A 149 -14.08 -12.81 -7.76
CA GLY A 149 -13.24 -12.56 -8.94
C GLY A 149 -12.24 -11.40 -8.77
N LYS A 150 -12.38 -10.58 -7.72
CA LYS A 150 -11.44 -9.50 -7.39
C LYS A 150 -10.33 -9.94 -6.45
N ILE A 151 -10.52 -11.04 -5.72
CA ILE A 151 -9.51 -11.62 -4.83
C ILE A 151 -8.40 -12.26 -5.67
N GLY A 152 -8.77 -12.94 -6.76
CA GLY A 152 -7.83 -13.64 -7.62
C GLY A 152 -7.17 -14.86 -6.93
N ALA A 153 -6.07 -15.33 -7.50
CA ALA A 153 -5.33 -16.46 -6.94
C ALA A 153 -4.58 -16.04 -5.67
N GLN A 154 -4.74 -16.84 -4.60
CA GLN A 154 -4.01 -16.71 -3.34
C GLN A 154 -3.30 -18.04 -3.04
N ASP A 155 -2.12 -18.00 -2.44
CA ASP A 155 -1.51 -19.18 -1.85
C ASP A 155 -2.07 -19.38 -0.43
N ILE A 156 -2.99 -20.32 -0.31
CA ILE A 156 -3.68 -20.64 0.94
C ILE A 156 -3.08 -21.84 1.67
N SER A 157 -1.88 -22.29 1.27
CA SER A 157 -1.25 -23.50 1.84
C SER A 157 -0.97 -23.40 3.34
N ASN A 158 -0.84 -22.19 3.87
CA ASN A 158 -0.59 -21.92 5.28
C ASN A 158 -1.82 -21.38 6.03
N CYS A 159 -3.01 -21.43 5.43
CA CYS A 159 -4.23 -21.03 6.11
C CYS A 159 -4.65 -22.03 7.18
N PRO A 160 -5.14 -21.58 8.35
CA PRO A 160 -5.57 -22.44 9.45
C PRO A 160 -6.81 -23.28 9.11
#